data_35c9ba31b2bb7376a0ded132989d1412
#
_entry.id   35c9ba31b2bb7376a0ded132989d1412
#
_cell.length_a   1.000
_cell.length_b   1.000
_cell.length_c   1.000
_cell.angle_alpha   90.00
_cell.angle_beta   90.00
_cell.angle_gamma   90.00
#
_symmetry.space_group_name_H-M   'P 1'
#
loop_
_entity.id
_entity.type
_entity.pdbx_description
1 polymer ?
#
loop_
_entity_poly.entity_id
_entity_poly.type
_entity_poly.pdbx_seq_one_letter_code
_entity_poly.pdbx_strand_id
1 'polypeptide(L)'
;ALADADTQRRWIESAAESAEKVRVGGHRAMERIAVHPRHARKLPEPIYRALMADAARHDPAGIADTMAHTNPHTSVRARLGENRRPALLVCGTRERRFRPHRAFLPGHMPHLTVADLDAGHGMNMEAPAAFAEALTAFIETCATSSTN
;
A
#
# COMPACT_ATOMS: atom_id res chain seq x y z
N ALA A 1 -6.06 1.11 10.59
CA ALA A 1 -6.82 1.28 11.78
C ALA A 1 -8.25 1.28 11.39
N LEU A 2 -8.86 0.64 12.16
CA LEU A 2 -10.24 0.67 12.48
C LEU A 2 -10.46 2.00 13.20
N ALA A 3 -10.13 3.09 12.52
CA ALA A 3 -10.16 4.41 13.09
C ALA A 3 -11.63 4.83 13.29
N ASP A 4 -11.94 5.33 14.49
CA ASP A 4 -13.16 6.07 14.72
C ASP A 4 -13.25 7.30 13.80
N ALA A 5 -14.41 7.91 13.71
CA ALA A 5 -14.67 9.05 12.83
C ALA A 5 -13.75 10.26 13.12
N ASP A 6 -13.36 10.46 14.37
CA ASP A 6 -12.50 11.57 14.76
C ASP A 6 -11.06 11.35 14.32
N THR A 7 -10.56 10.12 14.45
CA THR A 7 -9.23 9.74 13.94
C THR A 7 -9.19 9.82 12.42
N GLN A 8 -10.25 9.42 11.73
CA GLN A 8 -10.34 9.53 10.27
C GLN A 8 -10.34 10.98 9.83
N ARG A 9 -11.09 11.85 10.50
CA ARG A 9 -11.13 13.29 10.21
C ARG A 9 -9.76 13.94 10.37
N ARG A 10 -9.08 13.72 11.51
CA ARG A 10 -7.72 14.21 11.76
C ARG A 10 -6.73 13.74 10.69
N TRP A 11 -6.88 12.50 10.23
CA TRP A 11 -6.03 11.98 9.18
C TRP A 11 -6.26 12.67 7.84
N ILE A 12 -7.52 12.97 7.47
CA ILE A 12 -7.89 13.72 6.27
C ILE A 12 -7.32 15.14 6.34
N GLU A 13 -7.49 15.82 7.47
CA GLU A 13 -6.96 17.18 7.70
C GLU A 13 -5.42 17.20 7.58
N SER A 14 -4.73 16.26 8.23
CA SER A 14 -3.27 16.13 8.14
C SER A 14 -2.79 15.81 6.72
N ALA A 15 -3.57 15.03 5.96
CA ALA A 15 -3.27 14.74 4.56
C ALA A 15 -3.39 16.00 3.69
N ALA A 16 -4.43 16.82 3.91
CA ALA A 16 -4.64 18.08 3.20
C ALA A 16 -3.52 19.09 3.49
N GLU A 17 -3.12 19.23 4.77
CA GLU A 17 -1.99 20.11 5.15
C GLU A 17 -0.67 19.65 4.51
N SER A 18 -0.44 18.34 4.48
CA SER A 18 0.76 17.76 3.87
C SER A 18 0.77 17.95 2.36
N ALA A 19 -0.38 17.81 1.73
CA ALA A 19 -0.56 18.06 0.30
C ALA A 19 -0.26 19.51 -0.06
N GLU A 20 -0.73 20.48 0.74
CA GLU A 20 -0.48 21.90 0.49
C GLU A 20 1.03 22.22 0.62
N LYS A 21 1.72 21.63 1.59
CA LYS A 21 3.18 21.76 1.71
C LYS A 21 3.91 21.25 0.47
N VAL A 22 3.43 20.15 -0.14
CA VAL A 22 4.00 19.61 -1.38
C VAL A 22 3.68 20.52 -2.56
N ARG A 23 2.45 21.03 -2.66
CA ARG A 23 2.02 21.94 -3.73
C ARG A 23 2.87 23.20 -3.77
N VAL A 24 3.08 23.84 -2.63
CA VAL A 24 3.86 25.07 -2.51
C VAL A 24 5.38 24.81 -2.62
N GLY A 25 5.87 23.77 -1.99
CA GLY A 25 7.30 23.48 -1.89
C GLY A 25 7.88 22.65 -3.03
N GLY A 26 7.03 22.14 -3.94
CA GLY A 26 7.44 21.37 -5.11
C GLY A 26 8.23 20.10 -4.76
N HIS A 27 9.16 19.71 -5.64
CA HIS A 27 10.01 18.52 -5.47
C HIS A 27 10.74 18.49 -4.12
N ARG A 28 11.22 19.65 -3.65
CA ARG A 28 11.95 19.74 -2.37
C ARG A 28 11.06 19.35 -1.16
N ALA A 29 9.77 19.68 -1.20
CA ALA A 29 8.81 19.26 -0.17
C ALA A 29 8.39 17.81 -0.36
N MET A 30 8.21 17.36 -1.60
CA MET A 30 7.89 15.98 -1.94
C MET A 30 8.97 15.00 -1.42
N GLU A 31 10.23 15.34 -1.49
CA GLU A 31 11.32 14.53 -0.94
C GLU A 31 11.24 14.30 0.58
N ARG A 32 10.46 15.10 1.30
CA ARG A 32 10.31 15.01 2.76
C ARG A 32 9.15 14.12 3.19
N ILE A 33 8.23 13.77 2.29
CA ILE A 33 7.13 12.87 2.64
C ILE A 33 7.66 11.47 2.95
N ALA A 34 7.04 10.80 3.92
CA ALA A 34 7.55 9.54 4.48
C ALA A 34 7.65 8.40 3.44
N VAL A 35 6.79 8.43 2.40
CA VAL A 35 6.77 7.41 1.34
C VAL A 35 7.74 7.69 0.19
N HIS A 36 8.48 8.81 0.21
CA HIS A 36 9.43 9.12 -0.85
C HIS A 36 10.58 8.10 -0.86
N PRO A 37 11.02 7.60 -2.05
CA PRO A 37 12.03 6.56 -2.19
C PRO A 37 13.37 6.86 -1.50
N ARG A 38 13.72 8.14 -1.33
CA ARG A 38 14.96 8.53 -0.60
C ARG A 38 15.09 7.91 0.80
N HIS A 39 13.96 7.52 1.40
CA HIS A 39 13.93 6.91 2.73
C HIS A 39 14.03 5.39 2.68
N ALA A 40 13.91 4.78 1.49
CA ALA A 40 13.89 3.33 1.28
C ALA A 40 15.31 2.73 1.09
N ARG A 41 16.29 3.15 1.89
CA ARG A 41 17.72 2.80 1.75
C ARG A 41 18.05 1.32 1.98
N LYS A 42 17.09 0.52 2.43
CA LYS A 42 17.26 -0.93 2.62
C LYS A 42 16.94 -1.75 1.37
N LEU A 43 16.41 -1.11 0.32
CA LEU A 43 16.14 -1.77 -0.94
C LEU A 43 17.45 -2.09 -1.69
N PRO A 44 17.45 -3.15 -2.52
CA PRO A 44 18.56 -3.41 -3.44
C PRO A 44 18.85 -2.17 -4.30
N GLU A 45 20.15 -1.89 -4.49
CA GLU A 45 20.60 -0.66 -5.18
C GLU A 45 19.96 -0.42 -6.56
N PRO A 46 19.75 -1.43 -7.44
CA PRO A 46 19.09 -1.20 -8.72
C PRO A 46 17.64 -0.73 -8.55
N ILE A 47 16.90 -1.29 -7.59
CA ILE A 47 15.51 -0.91 -7.28
C ILE A 47 15.47 0.51 -6.72
N TYR A 48 16.36 0.81 -5.77
CA TYR A 48 16.45 2.15 -5.19
C TYR A 48 16.70 3.23 -6.26
N ARG A 49 17.66 3.00 -7.18
CA ARG A 49 17.95 3.93 -8.28
C ARG A 49 16.76 4.12 -9.22
N ALA A 50 16.09 3.03 -9.59
CA ALA A 50 14.91 3.11 -10.47
C ALA A 50 13.80 3.95 -9.82
N LEU A 51 13.49 3.70 -8.54
CA LEU A 51 12.49 4.47 -7.80
C LEU A 51 12.86 5.94 -7.64
N MET A 52 14.14 6.26 -7.43
CA MET A 52 14.61 7.64 -7.36
C MET A 52 14.48 8.36 -8.71
N ALA A 53 14.80 7.68 -9.81
CA ALA A 53 14.62 8.21 -11.16
C ALA A 53 13.14 8.47 -11.47
N ASP A 54 12.25 7.58 -11.08
CA ASP A 54 10.79 7.76 -11.26
C ASP A 54 10.26 8.90 -10.38
N ALA A 55 10.69 8.99 -9.13
CA ALA A 55 10.28 10.07 -8.22
C ALA A 55 10.65 11.47 -8.75
N ALA A 56 11.80 11.59 -9.43
CA ALA A 56 12.23 12.85 -10.05
C ALA A 56 11.33 13.30 -11.22
N ARG A 57 10.53 12.38 -11.77
CA ARG A 57 9.62 12.65 -12.89
C ARG A 57 8.18 12.95 -12.45
N HIS A 58 7.86 12.73 -11.18
CA HIS A 58 6.53 12.99 -10.65
C HIS A 58 6.24 14.49 -10.62
N ASP A 59 5.03 14.87 -11.02
CA ASP A 59 4.53 16.22 -10.84
C ASP A 59 4.13 16.44 -9.37
N PRO A 60 4.74 17.40 -8.66
CA PRO A 60 4.39 17.69 -7.27
C PRO A 60 2.92 18.09 -7.07
N ALA A 61 2.29 18.77 -8.05
CA ALA A 61 0.88 19.12 -7.98
C ALA A 61 0.00 17.87 -8.04
N GLY A 62 0.29 16.93 -8.95
CA GLY A 62 -0.41 15.65 -9.05
C GLY A 62 -0.25 14.78 -7.78
N ILE A 63 0.94 14.78 -7.18
CA ILE A 63 1.18 14.11 -5.89
C ILE A 63 0.34 14.77 -4.78
N ALA A 64 0.30 16.10 -4.71
CA ALA A 64 -0.50 16.84 -3.74
C ALA A 64 -2.00 16.52 -3.90
N ASP A 65 -2.52 16.50 -5.13
CA ASP A 65 -3.91 16.14 -5.42
C ASP A 65 -4.23 14.69 -4.99
N THR A 66 -3.33 13.75 -5.26
CA THR A 66 -3.46 12.37 -4.79
C THR A 66 -3.54 12.29 -3.27
N MET A 67 -2.68 13.04 -2.57
CA MET A 67 -2.66 13.07 -1.10
C MET A 67 -3.94 13.67 -0.52
N ALA A 68 -4.45 14.78 -1.09
CA ALA A 68 -5.60 15.50 -0.57
C ALA A 68 -6.93 14.85 -0.95
N HIS A 69 -7.07 14.35 -2.17
CA HIS A 69 -8.36 14.01 -2.76
C HIS A 69 -8.54 12.52 -3.07
N THR A 70 -7.47 11.77 -3.29
CA THR A 70 -7.57 10.34 -3.61
C THR A 70 -7.39 9.48 -2.36
N ASN A 71 -6.23 9.52 -1.73
CA ASN A 71 -5.87 8.64 -0.62
C ASN A 71 -6.87 8.65 0.54
N PRO A 72 -7.43 9.79 0.98
CA PRO A 72 -8.41 9.82 2.07
C PRO A 72 -9.72 9.09 1.77
N HIS A 73 -10.05 8.90 0.48
CA HIS A 73 -11.34 8.39 0.01
C HIS A 73 -11.27 6.99 -0.60
N THR A 74 -10.11 6.32 -0.56
CA THR A 74 -9.92 4.98 -1.16
C THR A 74 -10.37 3.82 -0.29
N SER A 75 -10.95 4.06 0.88
CA SER A 75 -11.37 2.99 1.77
C SER A 75 -12.54 2.20 1.20
N VAL A 76 -12.32 0.92 0.94
CA VAL A 76 -13.34 -0.05 0.52
C VAL A 76 -13.86 -0.90 1.68
N ARG A 77 -13.51 -0.55 2.91
CA ARG A 77 -13.75 -1.35 4.10
C ARG A 77 -15.21 -1.76 4.29
N ALA A 78 -16.15 -0.84 4.07
CA ALA A 78 -17.59 -1.10 4.23
C ALA A 78 -18.11 -2.13 3.21
N ARG A 79 -17.37 -2.35 2.12
CA ARG A 79 -17.76 -3.20 1.00
C ARG A 79 -16.96 -4.50 0.89
N LEU A 80 -16.08 -4.79 1.83
CA LEU A 80 -15.22 -6.00 1.78
C LEU A 80 -16.03 -7.29 1.68
N GLY A 81 -17.16 -7.38 2.40
CA GLY A 81 -18.05 -8.54 2.37
C GLY A 81 -18.80 -8.73 1.05
N GLU A 82 -18.79 -7.73 0.16
CA GLU A 82 -19.42 -7.83 -1.17
C GLU A 82 -18.52 -8.57 -2.18
N ASN A 83 -17.21 -8.69 -1.88
CA ASN A 83 -16.29 -9.37 -2.79
C ASN A 83 -16.60 -10.87 -2.86
N ARG A 84 -16.92 -11.34 -4.07
CA ARG A 84 -17.17 -12.76 -4.40
C ARG A 84 -16.01 -13.40 -5.16
N ARG A 85 -14.94 -12.64 -5.44
CA ARG A 85 -13.80 -13.14 -6.18
C ARG A 85 -12.71 -13.58 -5.22
N PRO A 86 -11.91 -14.60 -5.57
CA PRO A 86 -10.70 -14.91 -4.84
C PRO A 86 -9.82 -13.67 -4.69
N ALA A 87 -9.25 -13.49 -3.52
CA ALA A 87 -8.35 -12.36 -3.23
C ALA A 87 -7.13 -12.87 -2.46
N LEU A 88 -5.96 -12.34 -2.79
CA LEU A 88 -4.73 -12.61 -2.06
C LEU A 88 -4.29 -11.35 -1.30
N LEU A 89 -4.09 -11.49 0.00
CA LEU A 89 -3.44 -10.48 0.83
C LEU A 89 -2.02 -10.93 1.12
N VAL A 90 -1.03 -10.22 0.59
CA VAL A 90 0.37 -10.43 0.94
C VAL A 90 0.78 -9.44 2.02
N CYS A 91 1.33 -9.92 3.12
CA CYS A 91 1.75 -9.10 4.26
C CYS A 91 3.21 -9.31 4.60
N GLY A 92 3.92 -8.22 4.87
CA GLY A 92 5.24 -8.30 5.47
C GLY A 92 5.16 -8.49 6.99
N THR A 93 5.81 -9.51 7.53
CA THR A 93 5.78 -9.81 8.98
C THR A 93 6.42 -8.71 9.83
N ARG A 94 7.34 -7.92 9.24
CA ARG A 94 7.98 -6.76 9.88
C ARG A 94 7.14 -5.47 9.79
N GLU A 95 6.06 -5.46 8.98
CA GLU A 95 5.16 -4.32 8.85
C GLU A 95 4.21 -4.24 10.05
N ARG A 96 4.46 -3.28 10.94
CA ARG A 96 3.67 -3.11 12.18
C ARG A 96 2.41 -2.28 11.99
N ARG A 97 2.45 -1.30 11.11
CA ARG A 97 1.37 -0.32 10.92
C ARG A 97 0.09 -0.97 10.39
N PHE A 98 0.22 -1.98 9.53
CA PHE A 98 -0.91 -2.66 8.88
C PHE A 98 -1.34 -3.96 9.55
N ARG A 99 -0.72 -4.38 10.66
CA ARG A 99 -1.14 -5.56 11.43
C ARG A 99 -2.63 -5.58 11.79
N PRO A 100 -3.26 -4.46 12.25
CA PRO A 100 -4.69 -4.45 12.52
C PRO A 100 -5.55 -4.75 11.29
N HIS A 101 -5.13 -4.32 10.11
CA HIS A 101 -5.84 -4.61 8.85
C HIS A 101 -5.67 -6.09 8.46
N ARG A 102 -4.47 -6.63 8.60
CA ARG A 102 -4.21 -8.05 8.35
C ARG A 102 -5.06 -8.94 9.26
N ALA A 103 -5.23 -8.57 10.53
CA ALA A 103 -6.07 -9.30 11.47
C ALA A 103 -7.58 -9.17 11.18
N PHE A 104 -8.00 -8.02 10.66
CA PHE A 104 -9.40 -7.71 10.39
C PHE A 104 -9.94 -8.40 9.13
N LEU A 105 -9.16 -8.45 8.06
CA LEU A 105 -9.61 -8.84 6.73
C LEU A 105 -10.15 -10.26 6.62
N PRO A 106 -9.55 -11.31 7.23
CA PRO A 106 -10.07 -12.68 7.14
C PRO A 106 -11.50 -12.86 7.65
N GLY A 107 -11.91 -12.08 8.65
CA GLY A 107 -13.28 -12.11 9.16
C GLY A 107 -14.30 -11.37 8.29
N HIS A 108 -13.88 -10.66 7.25
CA HIS A 108 -14.72 -9.77 6.44
C HIS A 108 -14.65 -10.05 4.93
N MET A 109 -13.76 -10.91 4.49
CA MET A 109 -13.62 -11.32 3.08
C MET A 109 -13.68 -12.85 2.96
N PRO A 110 -14.79 -13.42 2.45
CA PRO A 110 -15.01 -14.88 2.46
C PRO A 110 -13.99 -15.67 1.62
N HIS A 111 -13.45 -15.07 0.57
CA HIS A 111 -12.55 -15.73 -0.38
C HIS A 111 -11.11 -15.16 -0.31
N LEU A 112 -10.66 -14.81 0.91
CA LEU A 112 -9.34 -14.25 1.14
C LEU A 112 -8.32 -15.34 1.48
N THR A 113 -7.27 -15.41 0.70
CA THR A 113 -6.01 -16.10 1.05
C THR A 113 -5.04 -15.09 1.64
N VAL A 114 -4.31 -15.48 2.68
CA VAL A 114 -3.28 -14.62 3.30
C VAL A 114 -1.92 -15.28 3.17
N ALA A 115 -0.94 -14.53 2.68
CA ALA A 115 0.47 -14.93 2.62
C ALA A 115 1.31 -13.94 3.45
N ASP A 116 1.98 -14.43 4.47
CA ASP A 116 2.90 -13.66 5.30
C ASP A 116 4.35 -13.90 4.85
N LEU A 117 5.07 -12.82 4.51
CA LEU A 117 6.45 -12.86 4.04
C LEU A 117 7.39 -12.19 5.05
N ASP A 118 8.62 -12.66 5.16
CA ASP A 118 9.66 -11.99 5.96
C ASP A 118 10.15 -10.71 5.25
N ALA A 119 9.31 -9.69 5.28
CA ALA A 119 9.53 -8.40 4.64
C ALA A 119 8.89 -7.27 5.46
N GLY A 120 9.21 -6.04 5.09
CA GLY A 120 8.53 -4.83 5.57
C GLY A 120 7.31 -4.48 4.72
N HIS A 121 7.08 -3.17 4.52
CA HIS A 121 5.93 -2.66 3.78
C HIS A 121 6.00 -2.94 2.26
N GLY A 122 7.19 -2.84 1.69
CA GLY A 122 7.42 -3.06 0.26
C GLY A 122 7.81 -4.49 -0.06
N MET A 123 6.99 -5.49 0.36
CA MET A 123 7.33 -6.91 0.27
C MET A 123 7.67 -7.38 -1.16
N ASN A 124 7.06 -6.80 -2.18
CA ASN A 124 7.36 -7.09 -3.58
C ASN A 124 8.76 -6.62 -4.01
N MET A 125 9.32 -5.64 -3.33
CA MET A 125 10.66 -5.09 -3.58
C MET A 125 11.70 -5.64 -2.61
N GLU A 126 11.30 -5.93 -1.37
CA GLU A 126 12.19 -6.44 -0.32
C GLU A 126 12.42 -7.96 -0.42
N ALA A 127 11.41 -8.71 -0.90
CA ALA A 127 11.43 -10.16 -1.05
C ALA A 127 10.78 -10.61 -2.38
N PRO A 128 11.30 -10.19 -3.55
CA PRO A 128 10.63 -10.37 -4.84
C PRO A 128 10.39 -11.83 -5.20
N ALA A 129 11.31 -12.74 -4.88
CA ALA A 129 11.16 -14.17 -5.17
C ALA A 129 10.00 -14.76 -4.36
N ALA A 130 9.97 -14.56 -3.05
CA ALA A 130 8.89 -15.07 -2.20
C ALA A 130 7.53 -14.43 -2.53
N PHE A 131 7.53 -13.15 -2.94
CA PHE A 131 6.32 -12.49 -3.41
C PHE A 131 5.78 -13.12 -4.70
N ALA A 132 6.66 -13.36 -5.68
CA ALA A 132 6.31 -14.00 -6.94
C ALA A 132 5.80 -15.43 -6.73
N GLU A 133 6.44 -16.21 -5.86
CA GLU A 133 6.01 -17.57 -5.50
C GLU A 133 4.60 -17.57 -4.90
N ALA A 134 4.34 -16.72 -3.90
CA ALA A 134 3.02 -16.61 -3.28
C ALA A 134 1.93 -16.20 -4.29
N LEU A 135 2.25 -15.28 -5.19
CA LEU A 135 1.32 -14.84 -6.25
C LEU A 135 1.04 -15.95 -7.27
N THR A 136 2.08 -16.67 -7.72
CA THR A 136 1.95 -17.76 -8.68
C THR A 136 1.09 -18.88 -8.10
N ALA A 137 1.39 -19.34 -6.88
CA ALA A 137 0.60 -20.38 -6.20
C ALA A 137 -0.87 -19.99 -6.06
N PHE A 138 -1.15 -18.73 -5.75
CA PHE A 138 -2.54 -18.23 -5.68
C PHE A 138 -3.24 -18.26 -7.04
N ILE A 139 -2.58 -17.83 -8.11
CA ILE A 139 -3.14 -17.83 -9.47
C ILE A 139 -3.44 -19.25 -9.91
N GLU A 140 -2.56 -20.22 -9.68
CA GLU A 140 -2.75 -21.64 -10.00
C GLU A 140 -3.97 -22.22 -9.27
N THR A 141 -4.14 -21.88 -7.97
CA THR A 141 -5.33 -22.29 -7.20
C THR A 141 -6.62 -21.74 -7.79
N CYS A 142 -6.61 -20.48 -8.26
CA CYS A 142 -7.78 -19.87 -8.90
C CYS A 142 -8.13 -20.54 -10.24
N ALA A 143 -7.11 -20.89 -11.05
CA ALA A 143 -7.29 -21.52 -12.34
C ALA A 143 -7.94 -22.92 -12.19
N THR A 144 -7.48 -23.72 -11.24
CA THR A 144 -8.03 -25.05 -10.97
C THR A 144 -9.48 -25.01 -10.45
N SER A 145 -9.81 -23.98 -9.66
CA SER A 145 -11.17 -23.80 -9.11
C SER A 145 -12.21 -23.35 -10.15
N SER A 146 -11.77 -22.83 -11.30
CA SER A 146 -12.66 -22.36 -12.39
C SER A 146 -13.03 -23.46 -13.38
N THR A 147 -12.45 -24.65 -13.26
CA THR A 147 -12.63 -25.77 -14.21
C THR A 147 -13.63 -26.83 -13.69
N ASN A 148 -14.17 -26.66 -12.50
CA ASN A 148 -15.21 -27.48 -11.87
C ASN A 148 -16.54 -26.72 -11.82
#